data_ed2b1fc759cc4129c65644f26aa7071d
#
_entry.id   ed2b1fc759cc4129c65644f26aa7071d
#
_cell.length_a   1.000
_cell.length_b   1.000
_cell.length_c   1.000
_cell.angle_alpha   90.00
_cell.angle_beta   90.00
_cell.angle_gamma   90.00
#
_symmetry.space_group_name_H-M   'P 1'
#
loop_
_entity.id
_entity.type
_entity.pdbx_description
1 polymer ?
#
loop_
_entity_poly.entity_id
_entity_poly.type
_entity_poly.pdbx_seq_one_letter_code
_entity_poly.pdbx_strand_id
1 'polypeptide(L)'
;MKKIIIILLLLFVVGCEFNGANNEVKTPKEVIETKKENQEEDYINNSVNELGEVPIMMYHGIHNKKNSETDYTGGNVDKDGYQRTVEAFRNDLEFYYNNNYRMIRLTDYVDGKIDVELGKSPIIITFDDGLQNSIKVTGIDEKGEIIIDPNSAVGVLEIFKKKYPDFNVTATFFINSGIFNQPEYNEKILKWLVNNGYDIGNHTYSHVNFSNVDSTKSEAEVGKIYELLDKNIPGKYVNIIALPYGSPYSFEHDNMKYILNANYNGKNYKTKSALRVGWKAESSPFSKEFNPKFLKRIRAYDNNGEEFDIEMNFKLLEKTRYISDGDVDTIVIPKSKKDLLIETSKSVKVY
;
A
#
# COMPACT_ATOMS: atom_id res chain seq x y z
N MET A 1 65.75 43.80 -20.97
CA MET A 1 66.04 44.31 -19.63
C MET A 1 64.81 44.05 -18.75
N LYS A 2 64.86 43.04 -17.90
CA LYS A 2 63.74 42.69 -16.99
C LYS A 2 63.94 43.42 -15.69
N LYS A 3 62.94 44.20 -15.28
CA LYS A 3 62.92 44.84 -13.95
C LYS A 3 62.20 43.89 -12.98
N ILE A 4 62.93 43.45 -11.95
CA ILE A 4 62.46 42.72 -10.81
C ILE A 4 61.94 43.72 -9.78
N ILE A 5 60.65 43.61 -9.42
CA ILE A 5 60.05 44.37 -8.33
C ILE A 5 60.02 43.43 -7.12
N ILE A 6 60.76 43.79 -6.07
CA ILE A 6 60.71 43.12 -4.76
C ILE A 6 59.65 43.79 -3.94
N ILE A 7 58.59 43.05 -3.58
CA ILE A 7 57.56 43.53 -2.64
C ILE A 7 57.93 43.00 -1.25
N LEU A 8 58.25 43.93 -0.35
CA LEU A 8 58.51 43.67 1.07
C LEU A 8 57.14 43.43 1.77
N LEU A 9 56.90 42.23 2.29
CA LEU A 9 55.71 41.95 3.10
C LEU A 9 56.04 42.23 4.58
N LEU A 10 55.40 43.27 5.11
CA LEU A 10 55.36 43.58 6.54
C LEU A 10 54.37 42.64 7.22
N LEU A 11 54.88 41.75 8.09
CA LEU A 11 54.10 40.91 9.00
C LEU A 11 53.65 41.79 10.18
N PHE A 12 52.34 42.09 10.22
CA PHE A 12 51.67 42.53 11.44
C PHE A 12 51.26 41.28 12.23
N VAL A 13 51.88 41.06 13.37
CA VAL A 13 51.47 40.08 14.38
C VAL A 13 50.35 40.76 15.20
N VAL A 14 49.09 40.40 14.92
CA VAL A 14 47.98 40.67 15.81
C VAL A 14 47.80 39.45 16.71
N GLY A 15 48.11 39.59 17.98
CA GLY A 15 47.82 38.62 18.99
C GLY A 15 46.30 38.51 19.19
N CYS A 16 45.67 37.47 18.73
CA CYS A 16 44.34 37.06 19.18
C CYS A 16 44.50 36.07 20.34
N GLU A 17 44.03 36.47 21.51
CA GLU A 17 43.82 35.52 22.61
C GLU A 17 42.84 34.46 22.18
N PHE A 18 43.26 33.21 22.04
CA PHE A 18 42.41 32.07 21.83
C PHE A 18 41.80 31.68 23.16
N ASN A 19 40.52 32.04 23.37
CA ASN A 19 39.72 31.37 24.36
C ASN A 19 39.53 29.92 23.92
N GLY A 20 40.20 29.01 24.61
CA GLY A 20 40.18 27.58 24.36
C GLY A 20 38.76 27.01 24.62
N ALA A 21 37.98 26.90 23.58
CA ALA A 21 36.92 25.88 23.56
C ALA A 21 37.61 24.53 23.36
N ASN A 22 37.60 23.69 24.38
CA ASN A 22 38.06 22.31 24.29
C ASN A 22 37.18 21.57 23.26
N ASN A 23 37.57 21.59 22.00
CA ASN A 23 37.07 20.66 21.00
C ASN A 23 37.79 19.32 21.25
N GLU A 24 37.20 18.48 22.10
CA GLU A 24 37.63 17.08 22.21
C GLU A 24 37.44 16.41 20.83
N VAL A 25 38.56 16.07 20.21
CA VAL A 25 38.57 15.28 18.96
C VAL A 25 38.17 13.85 19.34
N LYS A 26 36.91 13.52 19.16
CA LYS A 26 36.39 12.17 19.42
C LYS A 26 37.14 11.15 18.58
N THR A 27 37.51 10.04 19.18
CA THR A 27 38.12 8.90 18.48
C THR A 27 37.11 8.30 17.48
N PRO A 28 37.54 7.61 16.42
CA PRO A 28 36.65 6.91 15.49
C PRO A 28 35.68 5.95 16.19
N LYS A 29 36.10 5.33 17.30
CA LYS A 29 35.26 4.45 18.11
C LYS A 29 34.15 5.22 18.84
N GLU A 30 34.48 6.35 19.46
CA GLU A 30 33.50 7.23 20.13
C GLU A 30 32.51 7.84 19.13
N VAL A 31 32.94 8.18 17.91
CA VAL A 31 32.05 8.67 16.84
C VAL A 31 31.06 7.59 16.39
N ILE A 32 31.51 6.31 16.31
CA ILE A 32 30.64 5.17 15.96
C ILE A 32 29.63 4.87 17.08
N GLU A 33 30.06 4.88 18.32
CA GLU A 33 29.23 4.67 19.49
C GLU A 33 28.16 5.78 19.60
N THR A 34 28.54 7.05 19.49
CA THR A 34 27.61 8.19 19.50
C THR A 34 26.59 8.13 18.34
N LYS A 35 27.01 7.68 17.14
CA LYS A 35 26.08 7.49 16.02
C LYS A 35 25.08 6.36 16.28
N LYS A 36 25.50 5.27 16.91
CA LYS A 36 24.61 4.15 17.28
C LYS A 36 23.62 4.55 18.36
N GLU A 37 24.07 5.26 19.39
CA GLU A 37 23.22 5.77 20.46
C GLU A 37 22.16 6.74 19.92
N ASN A 38 22.54 7.69 19.06
CA ASN A 38 21.59 8.61 18.43
C ASN A 38 20.57 7.87 17.56
N GLN A 39 20.97 6.82 16.85
CA GLN A 39 20.07 6.04 16.00
C GLN A 39 19.08 5.20 16.83
N GLU A 40 19.50 4.62 17.93
CA GLU A 40 18.62 3.89 18.85
C GLU A 40 17.62 4.84 19.53
N GLU A 41 18.05 6.04 19.91
CA GLU A 41 17.18 7.09 20.43
C GLU A 41 16.14 7.53 19.40
N ASP A 42 16.49 7.64 18.12
CA ASP A 42 15.54 7.94 17.03
C ASP A 42 14.49 6.83 16.91
N TYR A 43 14.86 5.56 17.03
CA TYR A 43 13.90 4.45 16.98
C TYR A 43 12.92 4.47 18.17
N ILE A 44 13.42 4.74 19.38
CA ILE A 44 12.60 4.87 20.59
C ILE A 44 11.63 6.04 20.45
N ASN A 45 12.13 7.22 20.07
CA ASN A 45 11.34 8.44 19.96
C ASN A 45 10.24 8.34 18.89
N ASN A 46 10.50 7.59 17.79
CA ASN A 46 9.51 7.34 16.75
C ASN A 46 8.69 6.07 17.00
N SER A 47 8.94 5.32 18.09
CA SER A 47 8.27 4.05 18.40
C SER A 47 8.34 3.03 17.25
N VAL A 48 9.50 2.93 16.59
CA VAL A 48 9.71 2.06 15.42
C VAL A 48 9.34 0.62 15.74
N ASN A 49 8.54 0.01 14.90
CA ASN A 49 8.06 -1.37 15.11
C ASN A 49 7.72 -2.03 13.78
N GLU A 50 8.69 -2.62 13.13
CA GLU A 50 8.49 -3.22 11.81
C GLU A 50 7.89 -4.65 11.86
N LEU A 51 7.54 -5.13 13.05
CA LEU A 51 6.66 -6.30 13.24
C LEU A 51 5.21 -5.91 13.57
N GLY A 52 4.85 -4.63 13.40
CA GLY A 52 3.48 -4.17 13.58
C GLY A 52 2.54 -4.57 12.44
N GLU A 53 1.26 -4.32 12.65
CA GLU A 53 0.21 -4.62 11.68
C GLU A 53 0.13 -3.55 10.57
N VAL A 54 -0.26 -4.00 9.37
CA VAL A 54 -0.41 -3.16 8.17
C VAL A 54 -1.85 -3.20 7.70
N PRO A 55 -2.56 -2.07 7.61
CA PRO A 55 -3.91 -2.03 7.07
C PRO A 55 -3.90 -2.21 5.54
N ILE A 56 -4.63 -3.21 5.07
CA ILE A 56 -4.99 -3.39 3.66
C ILE A 56 -6.47 -3.03 3.55
N MET A 57 -6.76 -1.86 3.02
CA MET A 57 -8.12 -1.33 2.93
C MET A 57 -8.86 -1.92 1.73
N MET A 58 -10.09 -2.36 1.93
CA MET A 58 -10.95 -2.91 0.92
C MET A 58 -12.10 -1.94 0.63
N TYR A 59 -12.06 -1.33 -0.53
CA TYR A 59 -13.11 -0.51 -1.12
C TYR A 59 -13.78 -1.24 -2.28
N HIS A 60 -14.95 -0.75 -2.68
CA HIS A 60 -15.64 -1.12 -3.91
C HIS A 60 -16.00 0.16 -4.67
N GLY A 61 -17.28 0.46 -4.85
CA GLY A 61 -17.70 1.66 -5.55
C GLY A 61 -17.60 2.95 -4.72
N ILE A 62 -17.18 4.03 -5.39
CA ILE A 62 -17.18 5.38 -4.83
C ILE A 62 -18.24 6.20 -5.55
N HIS A 63 -19.29 6.56 -4.84
CA HIS A 63 -20.43 7.26 -5.40
C HIS A 63 -20.28 8.78 -5.24
N ASN A 64 -20.56 9.52 -6.30
CA ASN A 64 -20.57 10.98 -6.28
C ASN A 64 -21.74 11.53 -5.46
N LYS A 65 -21.69 11.36 -4.15
CA LYS A 65 -22.66 11.79 -3.14
C LYS A 65 -21.95 12.39 -1.95
N LYS A 66 -22.67 13.24 -1.21
CA LYS A 66 -22.28 13.65 0.15
C LYS A 66 -22.77 12.60 1.15
N ASN A 67 -22.19 12.59 2.36
CA ASN A 67 -22.63 11.71 3.44
C ASN A 67 -24.09 12.00 3.84
N SER A 68 -24.55 13.25 3.73
CA SER A 68 -25.93 13.64 4.00
C SER A 68 -26.95 13.20 2.92
N GLU A 69 -26.47 12.62 1.81
CA GLU A 69 -27.30 12.14 0.69
C GLU A 69 -27.47 10.62 0.70
N THR A 70 -27.14 9.96 1.82
CA THR A 70 -27.35 8.52 2.04
C THR A 70 -28.13 8.28 3.31
N ASP A 71 -28.92 7.21 3.32
CA ASP A 71 -29.74 6.79 4.47
C ASP A 71 -28.97 5.88 5.45
N TYR A 72 -27.68 5.60 5.16
CA TYR A 72 -26.85 4.70 5.95
C TYR A 72 -25.83 5.45 6.80
N THR A 73 -25.25 4.74 7.76
CA THR A 73 -24.28 5.29 8.72
C THR A 73 -23.08 5.92 8.01
N GLY A 74 -22.75 7.13 8.42
CA GLY A 74 -21.57 7.86 7.95
C GLY A 74 -21.57 8.03 6.43
N GLY A 75 -20.56 7.52 5.77
CA GLY A 75 -20.40 7.59 4.32
C GLY A 75 -20.79 6.32 3.56
N ASN A 76 -21.48 5.37 4.18
CA ASN A 76 -21.95 4.17 3.50
C ASN A 76 -23.07 4.50 2.50
N VAL A 77 -23.10 3.81 1.37
CA VAL A 77 -24.15 3.99 0.32
C VAL A 77 -25.08 2.77 0.27
N ASP A 78 -24.68 1.66 0.84
CA ASP A 78 -25.49 0.45 0.97
C ASP A 78 -25.52 -0.04 2.42
N LYS A 79 -26.44 -0.94 2.71
CA LYS A 79 -26.69 -1.48 4.06
C LYS A 79 -25.45 -2.17 4.66
N ASP A 80 -24.68 -2.83 3.80
CA ASP A 80 -23.55 -3.65 4.25
C ASP A 80 -22.22 -2.88 4.25
N GLY A 81 -22.26 -1.58 3.82
CA GLY A 81 -21.10 -0.68 3.83
C GLY A 81 -20.00 -1.06 2.85
N TYR A 82 -20.34 -1.73 1.73
CA TYR A 82 -19.36 -1.99 0.67
C TYR A 82 -19.16 -0.80 -0.27
N GLN A 83 -20.19 0.05 -0.41
CA GLN A 83 -20.15 1.24 -1.25
C GLN A 83 -20.01 2.49 -0.38
N ARG A 84 -19.17 3.44 -0.80
CA ARG A 84 -18.93 4.68 -0.06
C ARG A 84 -19.28 5.92 -0.87
N THR A 85 -19.59 7.01 -0.18
CA THR A 85 -19.69 8.32 -0.81
C THR A 85 -18.30 8.84 -1.16
N VAL A 86 -18.22 9.73 -2.15
CA VAL A 86 -16.96 10.40 -2.50
C VAL A 86 -16.46 11.30 -1.36
N GLU A 87 -17.38 11.87 -0.58
CA GLU A 87 -17.04 12.68 0.60
C GLU A 87 -16.36 11.81 1.68
N ALA A 88 -16.93 10.65 2.00
CA ALA A 88 -16.32 9.72 2.96
C ALA A 88 -14.96 9.22 2.49
N PHE A 89 -14.83 8.86 1.22
CA PHE A 89 -13.54 8.41 0.68
C PHE A 89 -12.46 9.50 0.75
N ARG A 90 -12.80 10.77 0.49
CA ARG A 90 -11.87 11.89 0.70
C ARG A 90 -11.47 12.04 2.16
N ASN A 91 -12.44 11.93 3.07
CA ASN A 91 -12.18 12.00 4.51
C ASN A 91 -11.28 10.85 4.98
N ASP A 92 -11.48 9.62 4.48
CA ASP A 92 -10.62 8.49 4.76
C ASP A 92 -9.16 8.76 4.34
N LEU A 93 -8.94 9.27 3.12
CA LEU A 93 -7.60 9.58 2.61
C LEU A 93 -6.92 10.70 3.41
N GLU A 94 -7.65 11.77 3.77
CA GLU A 94 -7.14 12.83 4.66
C GLU A 94 -6.78 12.26 6.03
N PHE A 95 -7.62 11.41 6.59
CA PHE A 95 -7.37 10.75 7.86
C PHE A 95 -6.08 9.91 7.80
N TYR A 96 -5.89 9.08 6.76
CA TYR A 96 -4.69 8.26 6.62
C TYR A 96 -3.44 9.12 6.53
N TYR A 97 -3.43 10.13 5.67
CA TYR A 97 -2.29 11.03 5.50
C TYR A 97 -1.93 11.75 6.81
N ASN A 98 -2.91 12.35 7.48
CA ASN A 98 -2.73 13.11 8.71
C ASN A 98 -2.29 12.24 9.91
N ASN A 99 -2.59 10.94 9.89
CA ASN A 99 -2.15 9.97 10.89
C ASN A 99 -0.84 9.25 10.53
N ASN A 100 -0.04 9.87 9.64
CA ASN A 100 1.28 9.38 9.26
C ASN A 100 1.28 8.06 8.48
N TYR A 101 0.19 7.71 7.79
CA TYR A 101 0.22 6.62 6.84
C TYR A 101 0.76 7.08 5.48
N ARG A 102 1.46 6.19 4.79
CA ARG A 102 1.95 6.36 3.42
C ARG A 102 1.53 5.15 2.59
N MET A 103 1.04 5.40 1.38
CA MET A 103 0.59 4.30 0.54
C MET A 103 1.78 3.54 -0.01
N ILE A 104 1.67 2.22 -0.04
CA ILE A 104 2.60 1.33 -0.72
C ILE A 104 1.83 0.37 -1.62
N ARG A 105 2.52 -0.17 -2.62
CA ARG A 105 1.93 -1.19 -3.49
C ARG A 105 1.72 -2.50 -2.72
N LEU A 106 0.61 -3.18 -3.01
CA LEU A 106 0.32 -4.49 -2.42
C LEU A 106 1.43 -5.51 -2.73
N THR A 107 2.00 -5.48 -3.93
CA THR A 107 3.11 -6.34 -4.33
C THR A 107 4.37 -6.11 -3.49
N ASP A 108 4.69 -4.85 -3.20
CA ASP A 108 5.87 -4.50 -2.41
C ASP A 108 5.70 -4.97 -0.96
N TYR A 109 4.49 -4.82 -0.41
CA TYR A 109 4.17 -5.40 0.90
C TYR A 109 4.34 -6.92 0.94
N VAL A 110 3.76 -7.65 -0.04
CA VAL A 110 3.87 -9.12 -0.11
C VAL A 110 5.33 -9.57 -0.26
N ASP A 111 6.17 -8.75 -0.91
CA ASP A 111 7.60 -9.00 -1.10
C ASP A 111 8.49 -8.51 0.06
N GLY A 112 7.89 -7.92 1.11
CA GLY A 112 8.65 -7.36 2.23
C GLY A 112 9.50 -6.15 1.84
N LYS A 113 9.06 -5.37 0.84
CA LYS A 113 9.69 -4.12 0.40
C LYS A 113 8.86 -2.94 0.87
N ILE A 114 8.98 -2.59 2.14
CA ILE A 114 8.25 -1.48 2.73
C ILE A 114 9.15 -0.27 2.75
N ASP A 115 8.93 0.64 1.81
CA ASP A 115 9.70 1.88 1.63
C ASP A 115 8.83 3.06 2.04
N VAL A 116 8.86 3.39 3.32
CA VAL A 116 8.21 4.57 3.89
C VAL A 116 9.15 5.23 4.89
N GLU A 117 9.03 6.54 5.08
CA GLU A 117 9.94 7.32 5.91
C GLU A 117 9.89 6.89 7.38
N LEU A 118 10.95 7.22 8.12
CA LEU A 118 11.05 7.03 9.57
C LEU A 118 9.82 7.58 10.31
N GLY A 119 9.25 6.76 11.18
CA GLY A 119 8.08 7.12 11.97
C GLY A 119 6.74 7.07 11.21
N LYS A 120 6.75 6.72 9.92
CA LYS A 120 5.53 6.54 9.11
C LYS A 120 5.09 5.07 9.11
N SER A 121 3.84 4.86 8.73
CA SER A 121 3.22 3.54 8.63
C SER A 121 2.76 3.26 7.21
N PRO A 122 2.98 2.06 6.67
CA PRO A 122 2.43 1.69 5.38
C PRO A 122 0.91 1.52 5.45
N ILE A 123 0.22 1.86 4.35
CA ILE A 123 -1.18 1.52 4.10
C ILE A 123 -1.35 1.07 2.66
N ILE A 124 -2.20 0.09 2.43
CA ILE A 124 -2.49 -0.44 1.10
C ILE A 124 -3.97 -0.19 0.78
N ILE A 125 -4.24 0.35 -0.40
CA ILE A 125 -5.60 0.61 -0.88
C ILE A 125 -5.96 -0.38 -1.97
N THR A 126 -7.10 -1.05 -1.83
CA THR A 126 -7.61 -2.00 -2.82
C THR A 126 -9.06 -1.70 -3.18
N PHE A 127 -9.43 -1.93 -4.44
CA PHE A 127 -10.79 -1.80 -4.96
C PHE A 127 -11.20 -3.11 -5.61
N ASP A 128 -12.36 -3.63 -5.26
CA ASP A 128 -12.92 -4.86 -5.83
C ASP A 128 -13.95 -4.57 -6.93
N ASP A 129 -14.36 -5.58 -7.68
CA ASP A 129 -15.41 -5.65 -8.70
C ASP A 129 -15.14 -4.96 -10.04
N GLY A 130 -14.15 -4.09 -10.16
CA GLY A 130 -13.94 -3.31 -11.37
C GLY A 130 -15.17 -2.48 -11.75
N LEU A 131 -15.73 -1.73 -10.79
CA LEU A 131 -16.93 -0.92 -10.99
C LEU A 131 -16.63 0.35 -11.78
N GLN A 132 -17.63 0.85 -12.53
CA GLN A 132 -17.51 2.08 -13.33
C GLN A 132 -17.07 3.29 -12.48
N ASN A 133 -17.57 3.41 -11.27
CA ASN A 133 -17.25 4.53 -10.37
C ASN A 133 -15.89 4.39 -9.66
N SER A 134 -15.16 3.29 -9.89
CA SER A 134 -13.75 3.19 -9.52
C SER A 134 -12.88 4.05 -10.44
N ILE A 135 -13.14 4.01 -11.77
CA ILE A 135 -12.51 4.91 -12.76
C ILE A 135 -13.54 5.26 -13.84
N LYS A 136 -14.21 6.39 -13.72
CA LYS A 136 -15.21 6.81 -14.69
C LYS A 136 -14.59 7.71 -15.74
N VAL A 137 -14.70 7.30 -17.00
CA VAL A 137 -14.28 8.09 -18.17
C VAL A 137 -15.46 8.98 -18.61
N THR A 138 -15.18 10.27 -18.79
CA THR A 138 -16.18 11.27 -19.22
C THR A 138 -15.97 11.72 -20.68
N GLY A 139 -14.88 11.31 -21.28
CA GLY A 139 -14.54 11.63 -22.66
C GLY A 139 -13.08 11.32 -23.00
N ILE A 140 -12.68 11.77 -24.19
CA ILE A 140 -11.31 11.68 -24.69
C ILE A 140 -10.85 13.09 -25.03
N ASP A 141 -9.63 13.43 -24.65
CA ASP A 141 -9.05 14.74 -24.96
C ASP A 141 -8.49 14.82 -26.40
N GLU A 142 -7.99 15.98 -26.79
CA GLU A 142 -7.43 16.22 -28.14
C GLU A 142 -6.18 15.35 -28.44
N LYS A 143 -5.53 14.80 -27.42
CA LYS A 143 -4.37 13.90 -27.54
C LYS A 143 -4.77 12.42 -27.61
N GLY A 144 -6.08 12.12 -27.48
CA GLY A 144 -6.60 10.76 -27.46
C GLY A 144 -6.53 10.07 -26.09
N GLU A 145 -6.21 10.82 -25.01
CA GLU A 145 -6.17 10.32 -23.65
C GLU A 145 -7.55 10.38 -22.98
N ILE A 146 -7.81 9.47 -22.04
CA ILE A 146 -9.08 9.45 -21.30
C ILE A 146 -9.16 10.62 -20.32
N ILE A 147 -10.33 11.25 -20.27
CA ILE A 147 -10.69 12.25 -19.25
C ILE A 147 -11.43 11.54 -18.13
N ILE A 148 -10.85 11.59 -16.91
CA ILE A 148 -11.38 10.89 -15.74
C ILE A 148 -12.27 11.83 -14.93
N ASP A 149 -13.45 11.34 -14.52
CA ASP A 149 -14.35 12.04 -13.58
C ASP A 149 -13.62 12.27 -12.24
N PRO A 150 -13.45 13.54 -11.78
CA PRO A 150 -12.76 13.85 -10.54
C PRO A 150 -13.47 13.32 -9.28
N ASN A 151 -14.69 12.82 -9.41
CA ASN A 151 -15.47 12.21 -8.34
C ASN A 151 -15.51 10.67 -8.41
N SER A 152 -14.82 10.03 -9.37
CA SER A 152 -14.52 8.60 -9.31
C SER A 152 -13.38 8.33 -8.34
N ALA A 153 -13.20 7.07 -7.90
CA ALA A 153 -12.11 6.73 -6.98
C ALA A 153 -10.75 7.18 -7.52
N VAL A 154 -10.41 6.85 -8.77
CA VAL A 154 -9.16 7.28 -9.41
C VAL A 154 -9.06 8.79 -9.52
N GLY A 155 -10.15 9.48 -9.85
CA GLY A 155 -10.16 10.95 -9.91
C GLY A 155 -9.81 11.59 -8.57
N VAL A 156 -10.34 11.06 -7.46
CA VAL A 156 -10.00 11.50 -6.10
C VAL A 156 -8.52 11.19 -5.79
N LEU A 157 -8.06 9.97 -6.09
CA LEU A 157 -6.66 9.59 -5.87
C LEU A 157 -5.68 10.49 -6.62
N GLU A 158 -5.96 10.86 -7.87
CA GLU A 158 -5.12 11.77 -8.65
C GLU A 158 -5.11 13.22 -8.08
N ILE A 159 -6.21 13.66 -7.47
CA ILE A 159 -6.24 14.94 -6.73
C ILE A 159 -5.33 14.86 -5.51
N PHE A 160 -5.41 13.77 -4.73
CA PHE A 160 -4.57 13.55 -3.55
C PHE A 160 -3.09 13.41 -3.91
N LYS A 161 -2.77 12.72 -4.99
CA LYS A 161 -1.39 12.59 -5.51
C LYS A 161 -0.75 13.93 -5.82
N LYS A 162 -1.53 14.89 -6.33
CA LYS A 162 -1.05 16.28 -6.57
C LYS A 162 -0.97 17.10 -5.29
N LYS A 163 -1.93 16.92 -4.37
CA LYS A 163 -2.01 17.65 -3.11
C LYS A 163 -0.92 17.24 -2.11
N TYR A 164 -0.65 15.94 -2.04
CA TYR A 164 0.29 15.32 -1.10
C TYR A 164 1.27 14.39 -1.83
N PRO A 165 2.32 14.94 -2.46
CA PRO A 165 3.27 14.12 -3.25
C PRO A 165 3.96 13.02 -2.42
N ASP A 166 4.19 13.26 -1.12
CA ASP A 166 4.78 12.32 -0.16
C ASP A 166 3.79 11.26 0.36
N PHE A 167 2.52 11.30 -0.03
CA PHE A 167 1.55 10.26 0.31
C PHE A 167 1.78 8.96 -0.48
N ASN A 168 2.55 9.03 -1.58
CA ASN A 168 2.87 7.90 -2.46
C ASN A 168 1.63 7.22 -3.05
N VAL A 169 0.65 8.03 -3.50
CA VAL A 169 -0.67 7.54 -3.92
C VAL A 169 -0.59 6.44 -4.96
N THR A 170 -1.10 5.27 -4.60
CA THR A 170 -1.25 4.07 -5.43
C THR A 170 -2.44 3.25 -4.94
N ALA A 171 -2.93 2.32 -5.75
CA ALA A 171 -3.96 1.37 -5.37
C ALA A 171 -3.92 0.13 -6.28
N THR A 172 -4.51 -0.98 -5.82
CA THR A 172 -4.72 -2.18 -6.63
C THR A 172 -6.20 -2.33 -6.95
N PHE A 173 -6.55 -2.42 -8.23
CA PHE A 173 -7.91 -2.64 -8.72
C PHE A 173 -8.08 -4.11 -9.12
N PHE A 174 -8.95 -4.83 -8.43
CA PHE A 174 -9.29 -6.21 -8.73
C PHE A 174 -10.51 -6.24 -9.65
N ILE A 175 -10.31 -6.72 -10.89
CA ILE A 175 -11.33 -6.68 -11.93
C ILE A 175 -11.92 -8.06 -12.23
N ASN A 176 -13.17 -8.06 -12.61
CA ASN A 176 -13.89 -9.18 -13.24
C ASN A 176 -14.04 -8.97 -14.76
N SER A 177 -14.82 -9.80 -15.43
CA SER A 177 -15.00 -9.73 -16.91
C SER A 177 -15.59 -8.41 -17.41
N GLY A 178 -16.22 -7.61 -16.56
CA GLY A 178 -16.83 -6.32 -16.92
C GLY A 178 -15.84 -5.19 -17.16
N ILE A 179 -14.62 -5.30 -16.64
CA ILE A 179 -13.54 -4.30 -16.79
C ILE A 179 -14.09 -2.87 -16.63
N PHE A 180 -14.45 -2.45 -15.43
CA PHE A 180 -15.00 -1.12 -15.13
C PHE A 180 -16.32 -0.76 -15.88
N ASN A 181 -16.96 -1.70 -16.55
CA ASN A 181 -18.26 -1.52 -17.23
C ASN A 181 -18.34 -0.34 -18.22
N GLN A 182 -17.24 -0.08 -18.93
CA GLN A 182 -17.11 0.95 -19.99
C GLN A 182 -16.43 0.34 -21.21
N PRO A 183 -17.12 -0.56 -21.95
CA PRO A 183 -16.50 -1.40 -22.97
C PRO A 183 -15.76 -0.62 -24.06
N GLU A 184 -16.20 0.59 -24.40
CA GLU A 184 -15.56 1.48 -25.38
C GLU A 184 -14.20 2.03 -24.90
N TYR A 185 -13.94 2.00 -23.58
CA TYR A 185 -12.72 2.52 -22.96
C TYR A 185 -11.87 1.45 -22.28
N ASN A 186 -12.32 0.20 -22.20
CA ASN A 186 -11.70 -0.85 -21.40
C ASN A 186 -10.17 -0.94 -21.60
N GLU A 187 -9.70 -1.00 -22.83
CA GLU A 187 -8.26 -1.11 -23.13
C GLU A 187 -7.51 0.16 -22.70
N LYS A 188 -8.08 1.35 -22.96
CA LYS A 188 -7.49 2.63 -22.57
C LYS A 188 -7.41 2.77 -21.04
N ILE A 189 -8.44 2.36 -20.32
CA ILE A 189 -8.49 2.37 -18.85
C ILE A 189 -7.39 1.47 -18.28
N LEU A 190 -7.28 0.22 -18.74
CA LEU A 190 -6.26 -0.70 -18.26
C LEU A 190 -4.84 -0.16 -18.48
N LYS A 191 -4.57 0.36 -19.69
CA LYS A 191 -3.27 0.96 -20.03
C LYS A 191 -2.99 2.22 -19.21
N TRP A 192 -4.00 3.07 -19.02
CA TRP A 192 -3.86 4.30 -18.25
C TRP A 192 -3.51 3.99 -16.80
N LEU A 193 -4.23 3.07 -16.15
CA LEU A 193 -3.98 2.68 -14.76
C LEU A 193 -2.54 2.22 -14.55
N VAL A 194 -2.07 1.25 -15.34
CA VAL A 194 -0.71 0.71 -15.15
C VAL A 194 0.39 1.72 -15.50
N ASN A 195 0.13 2.64 -16.42
CA ASN A 195 1.09 3.70 -16.77
C ASN A 195 1.14 4.83 -15.75
N ASN A 196 0.12 4.98 -14.90
CA ASN A 196 0.04 5.99 -13.85
C ASN A 196 0.34 5.45 -12.44
N GLY A 197 0.85 4.21 -12.33
CA GLY A 197 1.33 3.65 -11.07
C GLY A 197 0.27 2.93 -10.25
N TYR A 198 -0.84 2.53 -10.88
CA TYR A 198 -1.85 1.68 -10.28
C TYR A 198 -1.68 0.23 -10.69
N ASP A 199 -2.01 -0.69 -9.80
CA ASP A 199 -1.98 -2.12 -10.06
C ASP A 199 -3.35 -2.65 -10.47
N ILE A 200 -3.36 -3.68 -11.31
CA ILE A 200 -4.58 -4.40 -11.70
C ILE A 200 -4.39 -5.87 -11.35
N GLY A 201 -5.34 -6.43 -10.60
CA GLY A 201 -5.37 -7.81 -10.16
C GLY A 201 -6.64 -8.54 -10.58
N ASN A 202 -6.74 -9.78 -10.17
CA ASN A 202 -7.80 -10.72 -10.53
C ASN A 202 -8.94 -10.70 -9.50
N HIS A 203 -10.21 -10.59 -9.96
CA HIS A 203 -11.40 -10.75 -9.10
C HIS A 203 -12.35 -11.83 -9.62
N THR A 204 -11.81 -12.85 -10.28
CA THR A 204 -12.52 -13.89 -11.01
C THR A 204 -13.33 -13.38 -12.21
N TYR A 205 -13.63 -14.28 -13.14
CA TYR A 205 -14.32 -13.91 -14.37
C TYR A 205 -15.77 -13.51 -14.14
N SER A 206 -16.51 -14.29 -13.34
CA SER A 206 -17.94 -14.10 -13.10
C SER A 206 -18.33 -13.97 -11.63
N HIS A 207 -17.39 -13.50 -10.79
CA HIS A 207 -17.60 -13.23 -9.36
C HIS A 207 -18.16 -14.44 -8.60
N VAL A 208 -17.54 -15.62 -8.78
CA VAL A 208 -18.03 -16.87 -8.15
C VAL A 208 -17.63 -16.98 -6.68
N ASN A 209 -18.48 -17.63 -5.89
CA ASN A 209 -18.10 -18.11 -4.58
C ASN A 209 -17.33 -19.44 -4.73
N PHE A 210 -16.04 -19.43 -4.46
CA PHE A 210 -15.18 -20.58 -4.64
C PHE A 210 -15.52 -21.79 -3.75
N SER A 211 -16.27 -21.62 -2.66
CA SER A 211 -16.76 -22.74 -1.86
C SER A 211 -17.91 -23.51 -2.54
N ASN A 212 -18.52 -22.94 -3.58
CA ASN A 212 -19.70 -23.48 -4.24
C ASN A 212 -19.42 -23.99 -5.67
N VAL A 213 -18.15 -24.01 -6.10
CA VAL A 213 -17.77 -24.44 -7.45
C VAL A 213 -16.73 -25.54 -7.38
N ASP A 214 -16.65 -26.37 -8.42
CA ASP A 214 -15.63 -27.42 -8.54
C ASP A 214 -14.26 -26.86 -8.95
N SER A 215 -13.27 -27.75 -9.02
CA SER A 215 -11.90 -27.41 -9.39
C SER A 215 -11.79 -26.85 -10.81
N THR A 216 -12.49 -27.45 -11.77
CA THR A 216 -12.48 -27.02 -13.19
C THR A 216 -13.02 -25.61 -13.34
N LYS A 217 -14.14 -25.32 -12.66
CA LYS A 217 -14.71 -23.98 -12.64
C LYS A 217 -13.79 -23.00 -11.92
N SER A 218 -13.15 -23.40 -10.81
CA SER A 218 -12.19 -22.56 -10.08
C SER A 218 -11.02 -22.15 -10.96
N GLU A 219 -10.38 -23.08 -11.66
CA GLU A 219 -9.29 -22.79 -12.60
C GLU A 219 -9.73 -21.88 -13.74
N ALA A 220 -10.92 -22.13 -14.32
CA ALA A 220 -11.45 -21.31 -15.40
C ALA A 220 -11.76 -19.87 -14.96
N GLU A 221 -12.30 -19.68 -13.76
CA GLU A 221 -12.61 -18.35 -13.23
C GLU A 221 -11.36 -17.50 -13.01
N VAL A 222 -10.29 -18.10 -12.52
CA VAL A 222 -8.99 -17.44 -12.35
C VAL A 222 -8.29 -17.24 -13.70
N GLY A 223 -8.21 -18.31 -14.50
CA GLY A 223 -7.45 -18.31 -15.75
C GLY A 223 -7.99 -17.34 -16.79
N LYS A 224 -9.32 -17.21 -16.93
CA LYS A 224 -9.95 -16.28 -17.88
C LYS A 224 -9.57 -14.82 -17.64
N ILE A 225 -9.48 -14.37 -16.39
CA ILE A 225 -9.06 -13.00 -16.08
C ILE A 225 -7.58 -12.82 -16.38
N TYR A 226 -6.72 -13.75 -16.01
CA TYR A 226 -5.30 -13.64 -16.36
C TYR A 226 -5.08 -13.66 -17.88
N GLU A 227 -5.82 -14.48 -18.64
CA GLU A 227 -5.79 -14.46 -20.11
C GLU A 227 -6.24 -13.09 -20.67
N LEU A 228 -7.30 -12.52 -20.12
CA LEU A 228 -7.79 -11.19 -20.47
C LEU A 228 -6.74 -10.10 -20.19
N LEU A 229 -6.07 -10.16 -19.03
CA LEU A 229 -5.01 -9.23 -18.66
C LEU A 229 -3.77 -9.40 -19.53
N ASP A 230 -3.36 -10.64 -19.83
CA ASP A 230 -2.27 -10.94 -20.76
C ASP A 230 -2.51 -10.34 -22.16
N LYS A 231 -3.77 -10.36 -22.62
CA LYS A 231 -4.15 -9.80 -23.93
C LYS A 231 -4.04 -8.28 -23.95
N ASN A 232 -4.45 -7.58 -22.89
CA ASN A 232 -4.62 -6.12 -22.88
C ASN A 232 -3.39 -5.38 -22.31
N ILE A 233 -2.74 -5.92 -21.29
CA ILE A 233 -1.62 -5.33 -20.57
C ILE A 233 -0.55 -6.39 -20.23
N PRO A 234 0.04 -7.06 -21.21
CA PRO A 234 0.94 -8.19 -20.99
C PRO A 234 2.09 -7.83 -20.06
N GLY A 235 2.25 -8.61 -18.98
CA GLY A 235 3.31 -8.45 -17.99
C GLY A 235 3.21 -7.20 -17.10
N LYS A 236 2.10 -6.44 -17.18
CA LYS A 236 1.88 -5.21 -16.39
C LYS A 236 0.76 -5.34 -15.34
N TYR A 237 0.28 -6.52 -15.07
CA TYR A 237 -0.70 -6.80 -14.03
C TYR A 237 -0.05 -7.54 -12.86
N VAL A 238 -0.72 -7.57 -11.71
CA VAL A 238 -0.23 -8.28 -10.54
C VAL A 238 -0.85 -9.67 -10.44
N ASN A 239 -0.04 -10.67 -10.11
CA ASN A 239 -0.49 -12.05 -9.90
C ASN A 239 -1.10 -12.22 -8.50
N ILE A 240 -2.08 -11.40 -8.19
CA ILE A 240 -2.81 -11.39 -6.91
C ILE A 240 -4.30 -11.45 -7.21
N ILE A 241 -5.04 -12.19 -6.38
CA ILE A 241 -6.50 -12.32 -6.49
C ILE A 241 -7.18 -11.77 -5.23
N ALA A 242 -8.22 -10.96 -5.40
CA ALA A 242 -9.20 -10.73 -4.35
C ALA A 242 -10.31 -11.77 -4.47
N LEU A 243 -10.60 -12.46 -3.38
CA LEU A 243 -11.57 -13.56 -3.37
C LEU A 243 -13.00 -13.00 -3.26
N PRO A 244 -13.88 -13.21 -4.26
CA PRO A 244 -15.29 -12.83 -4.14
C PRO A 244 -15.91 -13.43 -2.88
N TYR A 245 -16.70 -12.64 -2.16
CA TYR A 245 -17.32 -13.02 -0.87
C TYR A 245 -16.29 -13.40 0.22
N GLY A 246 -14.98 -13.18 0.01
CA GLY A 246 -13.90 -13.69 0.84
C GLY A 246 -13.77 -15.21 0.84
N SER A 247 -14.39 -15.89 -0.12
CA SER A 247 -14.46 -17.34 -0.22
C SER A 247 -13.33 -17.92 -1.11
N PRO A 248 -12.72 -19.04 -0.73
CA PRO A 248 -13.01 -19.83 0.48
C PRO A 248 -12.51 -19.13 1.75
N TYR A 249 -13.18 -19.36 2.87
CA TYR A 249 -12.86 -18.71 4.15
C TYR A 249 -11.65 -19.29 4.88
N SER A 250 -11.12 -20.43 4.41
CA SER A 250 -9.94 -21.09 4.96
C SER A 250 -8.91 -21.33 3.87
N PHE A 251 -7.65 -21.14 4.22
CA PHE A 251 -6.51 -21.50 3.36
C PHE A 251 -6.45 -23.00 3.05
N GLU A 252 -6.93 -23.84 3.98
CA GLU A 252 -6.95 -25.30 3.86
C GLU A 252 -8.06 -25.84 2.95
N HIS A 253 -8.91 -24.95 2.39
CA HIS A 253 -9.96 -25.38 1.47
C HIS A 253 -9.38 -25.93 0.16
N ASP A 254 -9.93 -27.04 -0.34
CA ASP A 254 -9.42 -27.75 -1.52
C ASP A 254 -9.26 -26.88 -2.77
N ASN A 255 -10.11 -25.87 -2.95
CA ASN A 255 -10.03 -24.98 -4.09
C ASN A 255 -8.86 -24.00 -4.04
N MET A 256 -8.21 -23.79 -2.87
CA MET A 256 -7.06 -22.88 -2.78
C MET A 256 -5.91 -23.28 -3.70
N LYS A 257 -5.65 -24.59 -3.87
CA LYS A 257 -4.60 -25.07 -4.78
C LYS A 257 -4.87 -24.70 -6.24
N TYR A 258 -6.14 -24.67 -6.66
CA TYR A 258 -6.57 -24.31 -8.02
C TYR A 258 -6.62 -22.79 -8.22
N ILE A 259 -6.93 -22.04 -7.16
CA ILE A 259 -6.86 -20.58 -7.16
C ILE A 259 -5.41 -20.10 -7.28
N LEU A 260 -4.50 -20.75 -6.54
CA LEU A 260 -3.08 -20.37 -6.53
C LEU A 260 -2.30 -20.89 -7.75
N ASN A 261 -2.79 -21.96 -8.41
CA ASN A 261 -2.16 -22.56 -9.60
C ASN A 261 -3.24 -23.02 -10.59
N ALA A 262 -3.81 -22.05 -11.32
CA ALA A 262 -4.87 -22.32 -12.27
C ALA A 262 -4.32 -22.76 -13.63
N ASN A 263 -4.82 -23.90 -14.14
CA ASN A 263 -4.54 -24.34 -15.51
C ASN A 263 -5.72 -23.98 -16.42
N TYR A 264 -5.49 -23.12 -17.38
CA TYR A 264 -6.53 -22.66 -18.29
C TYR A 264 -5.97 -22.51 -19.70
N ASN A 265 -6.66 -23.04 -20.72
CA ASN A 265 -6.27 -23.01 -22.14
C ASN A 265 -4.80 -23.40 -22.37
N GLY A 266 -4.31 -24.47 -21.70
CA GLY A 266 -2.95 -24.97 -21.84
C GLY A 266 -1.87 -24.12 -21.20
N LYS A 267 -2.22 -23.05 -20.46
CA LYS A 267 -1.32 -22.19 -19.70
C LYS A 267 -1.54 -22.36 -18.20
N ASN A 268 -0.44 -22.38 -17.43
CA ASN A 268 -0.50 -22.34 -15.96
C ASN A 268 -0.33 -20.90 -15.48
N TYR A 269 -1.30 -20.44 -14.69
CA TYR A 269 -1.30 -19.14 -14.06
C TYR A 269 -1.03 -19.30 -12.57
N LYS A 270 0.08 -18.73 -12.10
CA LYS A 270 0.46 -18.73 -10.68
C LYS A 270 -0.01 -17.46 -10.00
N THR A 271 -0.86 -17.61 -9.02
CA THR A 271 -1.30 -16.52 -8.13
C THR A 271 -0.41 -16.49 -6.90
N LYS A 272 0.17 -15.32 -6.59
CA LYS A 272 1.10 -15.13 -5.50
C LYS A 272 0.40 -15.02 -4.15
N SER A 273 -0.72 -14.31 -4.14
CA SER A 273 -1.51 -14.04 -2.93
C SER A 273 -2.99 -14.03 -3.24
N ALA A 274 -3.81 -14.45 -2.28
CA ALA A 274 -5.25 -14.35 -2.31
C ALA A 274 -5.73 -13.48 -1.12
N LEU A 275 -6.52 -12.46 -1.41
CA LEU A 275 -7.04 -11.54 -0.41
C LEU A 275 -8.46 -11.94 -0.02
N ARG A 276 -8.69 -12.03 1.28
CA ARG A 276 -10.03 -12.27 1.85
C ARG A 276 -10.84 -10.98 1.93
N VAL A 277 -12.15 -11.09 2.04
CA VAL A 277 -12.95 -10.09 2.73
C VAL A 277 -12.57 -10.19 4.20
N GLY A 278 -12.14 -9.10 4.81
CA GLY A 278 -11.64 -9.13 6.16
C GLY A 278 -12.24 -8.00 6.99
N TRP A 279 -11.81 -7.98 8.24
CA TRP A 279 -12.23 -7.00 9.23
C TRP A 279 -11.09 -6.58 10.16
N LYS A 280 -9.85 -6.99 9.85
CA LYS A 280 -8.66 -6.64 10.64
C LYS A 280 -7.47 -6.38 9.74
N ALA A 281 -6.52 -5.61 10.26
CA ALA A 281 -5.21 -5.42 9.65
C ALA A 281 -4.45 -6.74 9.48
N GLU A 282 -3.49 -6.76 8.57
CA GLU A 282 -2.62 -7.91 8.30
C GLU A 282 -1.31 -7.78 9.07
N SER A 283 -0.69 -8.91 9.40
CA SER A 283 0.61 -8.94 10.08
C SER A 283 1.72 -8.41 9.19
N SER A 284 2.78 -7.87 9.79
CA SER A 284 4.00 -7.50 9.04
C SER A 284 4.53 -8.69 8.22
N PRO A 285 5.04 -8.46 6.99
CA PRO A 285 5.66 -9.52 6.19
C PRO A 285 6.92 -10.13 6.85
N PHE A 286 7.43 -9.50 7.90
CA PHE A 286 8.56 -9.97 8.70
C PHE A 286 8.14 -10.79 9.92
N SER A 287 6.83 -10.94 10.17
CA SER A 287 6.28 -11.71 11.30
C SER A 287 6.07 -13.17 10.93
N LYS A 288 6.33 -14.09 11.88
CA LYS A 288 5.97 -15.50 11.79
C LYS A 288 4.47 -15.77 11.60
N GLU A 289 3.64 -14.77 11.92
CA GLU A 289 2.17 -14.85 11.76
C GLU A 289 1.72 -14.54 10.32
N PHE A 290 2.62 -14.04 9.48
CA PHE A 290 2.30 -13.65 8.13
C PHE A 290 2.15 -14.86 7.20
N ASN A 291 1.00 -14.96 6.53
CA ASN A 291 0.82 -15.91 5.43
C ASN A 291 0.72 -15.15 4.10
N PRO A 292 1.79 -15.06 3.31
CA PRO A 292 1.80 -14.28 2.07
C PRO A 292 0.79 -14.78 1.02
N LYS A 293 0.25 -15.99 1.18
CA LYS A 293 -0.70 -16.59 0.22
C LYS A 293 -2.16 -16.35 0.58
N PHE A 294 -2.47 -15.81 1.78
CA PHE A 294 -3.86 -15.68 2.24
C PHE A 294 -4.02 -14.50 3.20
N LEU A 295 -4.25 -13.30 2.64
CA LEU A 295 -4.18 -12.03 3.35
C LEU A 295 -5.54 -11.56 3.84
N LYS A 296 -5.56 -10.94 5.02
CA LYS A 296 -6.71 -10.23 5.60
C LYS A 296 -6.79 -8.81 5.04
N ARG A 297 -7.99 -8.22 5.09
CA ARG A 297 -8.23 -6.82 4.75
C ARG A 297 -9.16 -6.16 5.76
N ILE A 298 -9.13 -4.84 5.84
CA ILE A 298 -10.11 -4.02 6.55
C ILE A 298 -11.14 -3.54 5.55
N ARG A 299 -12.43 -3.83 5.77
CA ARG A 299 -13.52 -3.22 5.01
C ARG A 299 -13.65 -1.75 5.36
N ALA A 300 -13.62 -0.89 4.34
CA ALA A 300 -13.78 0.55 4.51
C ALA A 300 -15.25 0.92 4.66
N TYR A 301 -15.78 0.90 5.87
CA TYR A 301 -17.16 1.24 6.17
C TYR A 301 -17.29 1.91 7.55
N ASP A 302 -18.41 2.58 7.79
CA ASP A 302 -18.73 3.22 9.05
C ASP A 302 -19.80 2.42 9.80
N ASN A 303 -19.58 2.18 11.09
CA ASN A 303 -20.56 1.54 11.97
C ASN A 303 -20.48 2.06 13.41
N ASN A 304 -20.23 3.36 13.58
CA ASN A 304 -20.13 4.05 14.87
C ASN A 304 -19.05 3.47 15.81
N GLY A 305 -17.93 2.99 15.27
CA GLY A 305 -16.84 2.39 16.03
C GLY A 305 -17.10 0.94 16.47
N GLU A 306 -18.02 0.25 15.82
CA GLU A 306 -18.38 -1.15 16.13
C GLU A 306 -18.05 -2.10 14.97
N GLU A 307 -18.07 -3.41 15.24
CA GLU A 307 -17.93 -4.51 14.26
C GLU A 307 -16.73 -4.38 13.32
N PHE A 308 -15.61 -3.90 13.86
CA PHE A 308 -14.35 -3.71 13.10
C PHE A 308 -14.48 -2.75 11.91
N ASP A 309 -15.27 -1.69 12.05
CA ASP A 309 -15.31 -0.58 11.11
C ASP A 309 -13.96 0.18 11.02
N ILE A 310 -13.91 1.25 10.24
CA ILE A 310 -12.68 2.05 10.11
C ILE A 310 -12.24 2.61 11.47
N GLU A 311 -13.16 3.20 12.23
CA GLU A 311 -12.84 3.83 13.52
C GLU A 311 -12.26 2.80 14.51
N MET A 312 -12.94 1.66 14.70
CA MET A 312 -12.47 0.60 15.60
C MET A 312 -11.11 0.05 15.18
N ASN A 313 -10.91 -0.24 13.89
CA ASN A 313 -9.65 -0.77 13.39
C ASN A 313 -8.49 0.20 13.60
N PHE A 314 -8.66 1.48 13.27
CA PHE A 314 -7.57 2.45 13.43
C PHE A 314 -7.27 2.77 14.89
N LYS A 315 -8.26 2.70 15.80
CA LYS A 315 -8.05 2.77 17.24
C LYS A 315 -7.20 1.59 17.78
N LEU A 316 -7.41 0.38 17.24
CA LEU A 316 -6.55 -0.77 17.54
C LEU A 316 -5.14 -0.58 17.00
N LEU A 317 -5.02 -0.10 15.76
CA LEU A 317 -3.75 0.16 15.07
C LEU A 317 -2.90 1.25 15.73
N GLU A 318 -3.44 2.17 16.52
CA GLU A 318 -2.65 3.11 17.32
C GLU A 318 -1.57 2.41 18.18
N LYS A 319 -1.85 1.18 18.61
CA LYS A 319 -0.96 0.39 19.49
C LYS A 319 -0.18 -0.70 18.77
N THR A 320 -0.67 -1.15 17.61
CA THR A 320 -0.19 -2.38 16.97
C THR A 320 0.44 -2.15 15.60
N ARG A 321 0.28 -0.98 15.01
CA ARG A 321 0.68 -0.71 13.63
C ARG A 321 2.19 -0.84 13.38
N TYR A 322 2.53 -1.20 12.18
CA TYR A 322 3.89 -1.08 11.63
C TYR A 322 4.34 0.39 11.66
N ILE A 323 5.52 0.65 12.18
CA ILE A 323 6.17 1.97 12.13
C ILE A 323 7.59 1.76 11.61
N SER A 324 7.90 2.40 10.48
CA SER A 324 9.15 2.24 9.74
C SER A 324 10.33 2.92 10.43
N ASP A 325 11.52 2.35 10.21
CA ASP A 325 12.83 2.96 10.51
C ASP A 325 13.35 3.86 9.37
N GLY A 326 12.66 3.91 8.22
CA GLY A 326 13.03 4.69 7.05
C GLY A 326 14.03 4.03 6.12
N ASP A 327 14.38 2.76 6.33
CA ASP A 327 15.35 2.03 5.51
C ASP A 327 14.78 0.68 5.05
N VAL A 328 14.53 0.54 3.75
CA VAL A 328 13.90 -0.65 3.15
C VAL A 328 14.74 -1.92 3.33
N ASP A 329 16.05 -1.81 3.59
CA ASP A 329 16.96 -2.94 3.70
C ASP A 329 17.21 -3.39 5.15
N THR A 330 16.67 -2.67 6.13
CA THR A 330 16.76 -3.01 7.55
C THR A 330 15.40 -3.45 8.12
N ILE A 331 15.43 -4.09 9.28
CA ILE A 331 14.25 -4.38 10.10
C ILE A 331 14.56 -3.98 11.52
N VAL A 332 13.85 -2.98 12.02
CA VAL A 332 14.04 -2.47 13.38
C VAL A 332 12.84 -2.82 14.25
N ILE A 333 13.10 -3.44 15.38
CA ILE A 333 12.07 -3.99 16.26
C ILE A 333 12.37 -3.75 17.74
N PRO A 334 11.34 -3.57 18.59
CA PRO A 334 11.49 -3.63 20.03
C PRO A 334 11.97 -5.01 20.48
N LYS A 335 12.84 -5.05 21.49
CA LYS A 335 13.38 -6.29 22.06
C LYS A 335 12.30 -7.31 22.46
N SER A 336 11.16 -6.84 22.93
CA SER A 336 10.02 -7.67 23.34
C SER A 336 9.36 -8.45 22.18
N LYS A 337 9.62 -8.06 20.92
CA LYS A 337 9.03 -8.69 19.72
C LYS A 337 9.98 -9.61 18.96
N LYS A 338 11.21 -9.78 19.42
CA LYS A 338 12.25 -10.54 18.72
C LYS A 338 11.83 -11.97 18.34
N ASP A 339 11.08 -12.64 19.19
CA ASP A 339 10.66 -14.03 18.98
C ASP A 339 9.61 -14.20 17.86
N LEU A 340 8.96 -13.09 17.45
CA LEU A 340 8.00 -13.06 16.36
C LEU A 340 8.65 -12.90 14.97
N LEU A 341 9.95 -12.57 14.92
CA LEU A 341 10.65 -12.32 13.66
C LEU A 341 10.90 -13.63 12.90
N ILE A 342 10.63 -13.62 11.57
CA ILE A 342 11.03 -14.72 10.67
C ILE A 342 12.54 -14.73 10.44
N GLU A 343 13.07 -15.84 9.90
CA GLU A 343 14.40 -15.83 9.28
C GLU A 343 14.42 -14.89 8.08
N THR A 344 15.44 -14.03 8.01
CA THR A 344 15.55 -13.02 6.97
C THR A 344 17.01 -12.76 6.61
N SER A 345 17.27 -12.37 5.37
CA SER A 345 18.58 -11.88 4.93
C SER A 345 18.76 -10.39 5.15
N LYS A 346 17.71 -9.65 5.54
CA LYS A 346 17.82 -8.22 5.86
C LYS A 346 18.62 -8.00 7.15
N SER A 347 19.22 -6.82 7.29
CA SER A 347 19.84 -6.40 8.53
C SER A 347 18.79 -6.20 9.63
N VAL A 348 19.00 -6.80 10.79
CA VAL A 348 18.07 -6.70 11.92
C VAL A 348 18.69 -5.89 13.05
N LYS A 349 17.98 -4.88 13.52
CA LYS A 349 18.34 -4.09 14.70
C LYS A 349 17.26 -4.27 15.76
N VAL A 350 17.67 -4.48 16.99
CA VAL A 350 16.77 -4.69 18.15
C VAL A 350 17.13 -3.67 19.22
N TYR A 351 16.15 -2.90 19.69
CA TYR A 351 16.32 -1.87 20.73
C TYR A 351 15.45 -2.12 21.96
#